data_51761b05e44e26252d34d0e684664376
#
_entry.id   51761b05e44e26252d34d0e684664376
#
_cell.length_a   1.000
_cell.length_b   1.000
_cell.length_c   1.000
_cell.angle_alpha   90.00
_cell.angle_beta   90.00
_cell.angle_gamma   90.00
#
_symmetry.space_group_name_H-M   'P 1'
#
loop_
_entity.id
_entity.type
_entity.pdbx_description
1 polymer ?
#
loop_
_entity_poly.entity_id
_entity_poly.type
_entity_poly.pdbx_seq_one_letter_code
_entity_poly.pdbx_strand_id
1 'polypeptide(L)'
;MKILVSFQPNKKYPDFEGVRLRKTIKGALEMVGIEHTSNELDKYDVMHLISVDDENKINEAKEKNIPVVISACYCEDDPSASYLEYKSKDGKRTTDISNKTLKFLNKADLVLVPSESVRSYLIDNGVTSNISIALPGINMSRFDFSREDEKTIFFRYFREDSSRKLVIGLGEYDNQMDGINAMINAAKICPEALFYYIGKETIPGIYNSLKIKKMINAAPRNMKFVTIVPDDIYRSALLNAEVFVLPGYKTAGVISVLDAMASKCQIIARKQAIYDGFLEDGKDAYLGEYSETITSLIKDYLSDRLKPTIDDAYIKASKCNLKATGEQLQYFYLEQINLKKI
;
A
#
# COMPACT_ATOMS: atom_id res chain seq x y z
N MET A 1 -4.12 -8.06 27.75
CA MET A 1 -4.44 -8.58 26.41
C MET A 1 -3.16 -8.61 25.60
N LYS A 2 -2.81 -9.76 25.02
CA LYS A 2 -1.65 -9.94 24.17
C LYS A 2 -2.07 -10.41 22.78
N ILE A 3 -1.59 -9.79 21.73
CA ILE A 3 -1.99 -10.08 20.35
C ILE A 3 -0.86 -10.78 19.61
N LEU A 4 -1.14 -11.92 18.99
CA LEU A 4 -0.25 -12.50 17.99
C LEU A 4 -0.44 -11.75 16.67
N VAL A 5 0.58 -11.03 16.20
CA VAL A 5 0.58 -10.40 14.88
C VAL A 5 1.45 -11.25 13.95
N SER A 6 0.79 -12.09 13.17
CA SER A 6 1.46 -13.03 12.25
C SER A 6 1.38 -12.54 10.81
N PHE A 7 2.53 -12.58 10.14
CA PHE A 7 2.68 -12.34 8.72
C PHE A 7 3.83 -13.18 8.19
N GLN A 8 3.55 -14.02 7.23
CA GLN A 8 4.56 -14.80 6.54
C GLN A 8 4.71 -14.29 5.10
N PRO A 9 5.74 -13.48 4.84
CA PRO A 9 5.99 -13.01 3.49
C PRO A 9 6.24 -14.21 2.58
N ASN A 10 5.66 -14.19 1.40
CA ASN A 10 5.97 -15.18 0.39
C ASN A 10 7.46 -15.10 0.06
N LYS A 11 8.21 -16.17 0.30
CA LYS A 11 9.67 -16.21 0.07
C LYS A 11 10.03 -15.90 -1.39
N LYS A 12 9.13 -16.22 -2.31
CA LYS A 12 9.31 -16.00 -3.75
C LYS A 12 9.00 -14.57 -4.16
N TYR A 13 8.06 -13.94 -3.47
CA TYR A 13 7.60 -12.58 -3.73
C TYR A 13 7.55 -11.83 -2.39
N PRO A 14 8.67 -11.23 -1.93
CA PRO A 14 8.67 -10.49 -0.67
C PRO A 14 7.67 -9.33 -0.78
N ASP A 15 6.61 -9.42 0.00
CA ASP A 15 5.58 -8.41 0.10
C ASP A 15 6.09 -7.23 0.92
N PHE A 16 6.32 -6.11 0.27
CA PHE A 16 6.79 -4.90 0.91
C PHE A 16 5.69 -4.24 1.76
N GLU A 17 4.47 -4.20 1.26
CA GLU A 17 3.34 -3.59 1.97
C GLU A 17 2.91 -4.40 3.19
N GLY A 18 2.87 -5.73 3.10
CA GLY A 18 2.53 -6.58 4.24
C GLY A 18 3.54 -6.48 5.39
N VAL A 19 4.85 -6.36 5.08
CA VAL A 19 5.89 -6.09 6.10
C VAL A 19 5.64 -4.75 6.77
N ARG A 20 5.28 -3.73 6.02
CA ARG A 20 4.99 -2.39 6.51
C ARG A 20 3.70 -2.38 7.35
N LEU A 21 2.65 -3.05 6.88
CA LEU A 21 1.40 -3.21 7.61
C LEU A 21 1.64 -3.88 8.97
N ARG A 22 2.44 -4.94 9.02
CA ARG A 22 2.80 -5.58 10.30
C ARG A 22 3.50 -4.62 11.26
N LYS A 23 4.47 -3.84 10.76
CA LYS A 23 5.16 -2.84 11.59
C LYS A 23 4.19 -1.79 12.11
N THR A 24 3.28 -1.33 11.26
CA THR A 24 2.26 -0.32 11.60
C THR A 24 1.30 -0.85 12.66
N ILE A 25 0.77 -2.08 12.50
CA ILE A 25 -0.11 -2.70 13.50
C ILE A 25 0.60 -2.81 14.85
N LYS A 26 1.84 -3.30 14.88
CA LYS A 26 2.63 -3.40 16.12
C LYS A 26 2.84 -2.05 16.77
N GLY A 27 3.27 -1.05 16.01
CA GLY A 27 3.44 0.32 16.52
C GLY A 27 2.13 0.92 17.04
N ALA A 28 1.00 0.63 16.39
CA ALA A 28 -0.32 1.06 16.84
C ALA A 28 -0.70 0.42 18.18
N LEU A 29 -0.42 -0.88 18.37
CA LEU A 29 -0.65 -1.58 19.63
C LEU A 29 0.23 -1.04 20.76
N GLU A 30 1.50 -0.74 20.48
CA GLU A 30 2.43 -0.12 21.43
C GLU A 30 1.92 1.25 21.91
N MET A 31 1.36 2.06 21.00
CA MET A 31 0.80 3.38 21.34
C MET A 31 -0.37 3.34 22.32
N VAL A 32 -1.07 2.22 22.42
CA VAL A 32 -2.21 2.03 23.34
C VAL A 32 -1.91 1.03 24.45
N GLY A 33 -0.64 0.67 24.62
CA GLY A 33 -0.20 -0.20 25.72
C GLY A 33 -0.64 -1.66 25.62
N ILE A 34 -0.91 -2.16 24.40
CA ILE A 34 -1.28 -3.56 24.16
C ILE A 34 -0.04 -4.37 23.85
N GLU A 35 0.16 -5.44 24.61
CA GLU A 35 1.24 -6.39 24.34
C GLU A 35 1.02 -7.13 23.03
N HIS A 36 2.09 -7.37 22.30
CA HIS A 36 2.04 -8.15 21.07
C HIS A 36 3.25 -9.10 20.94
N THR A 37 3.08 -10.12 20.12
CA THR A 37 4.13 -11.07 19.77
C THR A 37 4.06 -11.41 18.28
N SER A 38 5.16 -11.92 17.74
CA SER A 38 5.18 -12.62 16.44
C SER A 38 5.60 -14.09 16.62
N ASN A 39 5.82 -14.52 17.85
CA ASN A 39 6.14 -15.91 18.16
C ASN A 39 4.84 -16.68 18.39
N GLU A 40 4.55 -17.64 17.54
CA GLU A 40 3.33 -18.46 17.59
C GLU A 40 3.31 -19.41 18.81
N LEU A 41 4.46 -19.64 19.45
CA LEU A 41 4.57 -20.46 20.67
C LEU A 41 4.21 -19.69 21.95
N ASP A 42 4.10 -18.36 21.87
CA ASP A 42 3.67 -17.55 23.00
C ASP A 42 2.19 -17.77 23.31
N LYS A 43 1.79 -17.49 24.54
CA LYS A 43 0.35 -17.34 24.87
C LYS A 43 -0.14 -15.97 24.37
N TYR A 44 -1.29 -15.96 23.71
CA TYR A 44 -1.95 -14.76 23.21
C TYR A 44 -3.47 -14.89 23.31
N ASP A 45 -4.14 -13.76 23.35
CA ASP A 45 -5.60 -13.67 23.52
C ASP A 45 -6.34 -13.51 22.18
N VAL A 46 -5.67 -13.00 21.14
CA VAL A 46 -6.20 -12.82 19.77
C VAL A 46 -5.10 -13.15 18.77
N MET A 47 -5.45 -13.84 17.70
CA MET A 47 -4.62 -14.04 16.53
C MET A 47 -4.99 -13.00 15.45
N HIS A 48 -4.06 -12.13 15.08
CA HIS A 48 -4.22 -11.20 13.96
C HIS A 48 -3.30 -11.63 12.82
N LEU A 49 -3.89 -12.13 11.76
CA LEU A 49 -3.21 -12.52 10.52
C LEU A 49 -3.21 -11.35 9.54
N ILE A 50 -2.07 -11.10 8.91
CA ILE A 50 -1.98 -10.15 7.82
C ILE A 50 -2.02 -10.96 6.53
N SER A 51 -3.03 -10.68 5.68
CA SER A 51 -3.26 -11.46 4.48
C SER A 51 -3.66 -12.92 4.73
N VAL A 52 -3.90 -13.66 3.67
CA VAL A 52 -4.26 -15.09 3.73
C VAL A 52 -3.00 -15.92 4.02
N ASP A 53 -3.06 -16.70 5.09
CA ASP A 53 -1.94 -17.49 5.60
C ASP A 53 -2.27 -18.99 5.66
N ASP A 54 -1.64 -19.73 6.55
CA ASP A 54 -1.87 -21.15 6.77
C ASP A 54 -3.22 -21.42 7.47
N GLU A 55 -4.08 -22.22 6.84
CA GLU A 55 -5.39 -22.62 7.39
C GLU A 55 -5.27 -23.38 8.71
N ASN A 56 -4.19 -24.13 8.94
CA ASN A 56 -3.98 -24.90 10.17
C ASN A 56 -3.88 -23.98 11.39
N LYS A 57 -3.26 -22.81 11.26
CA LYS A 57 -3.16 -21.83 12.35
C LYS A 57 -4.54 -21.36 12.82
N ILE A 58 -5.45 -21.12 11.87
CA ILE A 58 -6.83 -20.72 12.23
C ILE A 58 -7.53 -21.86 12.98
N ASN A 59 -7.39 -23.09 12.51
CA ASN A 59 -8.01 -24.25 13.16
C ASN A 59 -7.50 -24.42 14.60
N GLU A 60 -6.19 -24.33 14.81
CA GLU A 60 -5.60 -24.40 16.15
C GLU A 60 -6.06 -23.29 17.09
N ALA A 61 -6.19 -22.05 16.57
CA ALA A 61 -6.72 -20.94 17.35
C ALA A 61 -8.18 -21.18 17.74
N LYS A 62 -8.99 -21.68 16.82
CA LYS A 62 -10.42 -22.01 17.09
C LYS A 62 -10.58 -23.13 18.10
N GLU A 63 -9.77 -24.17 18.04
CA GLU A 63 -9.76 -25.26 19.03
C GLU A 63 -9.45 -24.75 20.44
N LYS A 64 -8.65 -23.69 20.55
CA LYS A 64 -8.33 -23.01 21.82
C LYS A 64 -9.30 -21.89 22.17
N ASN A 65 -10.38 -21.72 21.41
CA ASN A 65 -11.36 -20.63 21.53
C ASN A 65 -10.74 -19.23 21.46
N ILE A 66 -9.65 -19.06 20.69
CA ILE A 66 -8.95 -17.80 20.47
C ILE A 66 -9.56 -17.10 19.24
N PRO A 67 -10.00 -15.83 19.34
CA PRO A 67 -10.51 -15.08 18.20
C PRO A 67 -9.46 -14.89 17.12
N VAL A 68 -9.89 -14.99 15.85
CA VAL A 68 -9.06 -14.78 14.66
C VAL A 68 -9.51 -13.55 13.88
N VAL A 69 -8.63 -12.58 13.77
CA VAL A 69 -8.80 -11.37 12.96
C VAL A 69 -7.87 -11.45 11.74
N ILE A 70 -8.36 -11.10 10.57
CA ILE A 70 -7.57 -11.10 9.33
C ILE A 70 -7.60 -9.71 8.71
N SER A 71 -6.43 -9.08 8.50
CA SER A 71 -6.30 -7.92 7.61
C SER A 71 -6.17 -8.41 6.17
N ALA A 72 -7.21 -8.24 5.37
CA ALA A 72 -7.29 -8.70 3.99
C ALA A 72 -7.34 -7.54 3.00
N CYS A 73 -6.82 -7.75 1.79
CA CYS A 73 -6.89 -6.80 0.69
C CYS A 73 -6.12 -5.49 0.90
N TYR A 74 -5.08 -5.49 1.71
CA TYR A 74 -4.23 -4.31 1.91
C TYR A 74 -3.04 -4.23 0.95
N CYS A 75 -2.71 -5.33 0.32
CA CYS A 75 -1.59 -5.42 -0.59
C CYS A 75 -1.93 -6.28 -1.81
N GLU A 76 -1.26 -6.01 -2.90
CA GLU A 76 -1.49 -6.67 -4.19
C GLU A 76 -1.14 -8.16 -4.23
N ASP A 77 -0.26 -8.62 -3.34
CA ASP A 77 0.11 -10.06 -3.25
C ASP A 77 -0.88 -10.87 -2.40
N ASP A 78 -1.82 -10.21 -1.76
CA ASP A 78 -2.85 -10.88 -1.00
C ASP A 78 -3.77 -11.65 -1.98
N PRO A 79 -3.93 -12.98 -1.82
CA PRO A 79 -4.84 -13.77 -2.66
C PRO A 79 -6.28 -13.28 -2.65
N SER A 80 -6.70 -12.54 -1.63
CA SER A 80 -8.02 -11.91 -1.56
C SER A 80 -8.13 -10.61 -2.37
N ALA A 81 -7.02 -10.05 -2.83
CA ALA A 81 -6.98 -8.80 -3.58
C ALA A 81 -7.24 -8.97 -5.11
N SER A 82 -7.99 -10.01 -5.51
CA SER A 82 -8.34 -10.25 -6.93
C SER A 82 -9.21 -9.17 -7.55
N TYR A 83 -9.85 -8.32 -6.72
CA TYR A 83 -10.62 -7.15 -7.15
C TYR A 83 -9.76 -6.05 -7.79
N LEU A 84 -8.45 -6.08 -7.61
CA LEU A 84 -7.56 -5.16 -8.32
C LEU A 84 -7.72 -5.44 -9.80
N GLU A 85 -8.33 -4.48 -10.50
CA GLU A 85 -8.73 -4.62 -11.90
C GLU A 85 -7.56 -5.04 -12.78
N TYR A 86 -7.52 -6.31 -13.11
CA TYR A 86 -6.56 -6.86 -14.02
C TYR A 86 -7.20 -6.90 -15.41
N LYS A 87 -6.83 -5.98 -16.29
CA LYS A 87 -7.12 -6.18 -17.72
C LYS A 87 -6.25 -7.33 -18.22
N SER A 88 -6.83 -8.54 -18.29
CA SER A 88 -6.23 -9.64 -19.03
C SER A 88 -6.02 -9.21 -20.51
N LYS A 89 -5.15 -9.91 -21.23
CA LYS A 89 -4.97 -9.67 -22.69
C LYS A 89 -6.30 -9.66 -23.48
N ASP A 90 -7.32 -10.31 -22.96
CA ASP A 90 -8.65 -10.46 -23.55
C ASP A 90 -9.65 -9.40 -23.08
N GLY A 91 -9.21 -8.39 -22.33
CA GLY A 91 -10.09 -7.33 -21.82
C GLY A 91 -11.07 -7.79 -20.73
N LYS A 92 -11.01 -9.06 -20.30
CA LYS A 92 -11.85 -9.57 -19.21
C LYS A 92 -11.24 -9.19 -17.87
N ARG A 93 -12.05 -8.61 -17.01
CA ARG A 93 -11.74 -8.37 -15.61
C ARG A 93 -12.05 -9.64 -14.83
N THR A 94 -11.08 -10.25 -14.20
CA THR A 94 -11.32 -11.35 -13.25
C THR A 94 -11.39 -10.75 -11.85
N THR A 95 -12.56 -10.88 -11.25
CA THR A 95 -12.84 -10.39 -9.90
C THR A 95 -13.12 -11.55 -8.93
N ASP A 96 -12.82 -12.77 -9.32
CA ASP A 96 -13.22 -13.95 -8.55
C ASP A 96 -12.17 -14.30 -7.49
N ILE A 97 -12.61 -14.45 -6.26
CA ILE A 97 -11.80 -14.99 -5.16
C ILE A 97 -11.69 -16.51 -5.31
N SER A 98 -10.50 -17.07 -5.12
CA SER A 98 -10.34 -18.53 -5.15
C SER A 98 -11.11 -19.19 -4.00
N ASN A 99 -11.63 -20.41 -4.24
CA ASN A 99 -12.30 -21.20 -3.19
C ASN A 99 -11.43 -21.42 -1.95
N LYS A 100 -10.11 -21.49 -2.11
CA LYS A 100 -9.17 -21.61 -0.99
C LYS A 100 -9.19 -20.33 -0.16
N THR A 101 -9.06 -19.18 -0.79
CA THR A 101 -9.07 -17.88 -0.13
C THR A 101 -10.41 -17.62 0.56
N LEU A 102 -11.52 -17.93 -0.13
CA LEU A 102 -12.86 -17.80 0.43
C LEU A 102 -13.05 -18.65 1.70
N LYS A 103 -12.65 -19.93 1.68
CA LYS A 103 -12.68 -20.79 2.87
C LYS A 103 -11.84 -20.22 4.02
N PHE A 104 -10.68 -19.65 3.71
CA PHE A 104 -9.81 -19.07 4.69
C PHE A 104 -10.45 -17.85 5.36
N LEU A 105 -10.95 -16.90 4.57
CA LEU A 105 -11.62 -15.71 5.08
C LEU A 105 -12.88 -16.05 5.89
N ASN A 106 -13.67 -17.04 5.46
CA ASN A 106 -14.88 -17.49 6.15
C ASN A 106 -14.62 -18.23 7.48
N LYS A 107 -13.36 -18.50 7.80
CA LYS A 107 -12.97 -19.02 9.12
C LYS A 107 -12.62 -17.90 10.11
N ALA A 108 -12.42 -16.67 9.67
CA ALA A 108 -12.14 -15.55 10.55
C ALA A 108 -13.37 -15.19 11.41
N ASP A 109 -13.13 -14.69 12.60
CA ASP A 109 -14.18 -14.06 13.41
C ASP A 109 -14.42 -12.62 12.94
N LEU A 110 -13.37 -11.97 12.43
CA LEU A 110 -13.42 -10.63 11.85
C LEU A 110 -12.42 -10.49 10.70
N VAL A 111 -12.86 -9.91 9.60
CA VAL A 111 -12.00 -9.50 8.48
C VAL A 111 -11.92 -7.97 8.44
N LEU A 112 -10.72 -7.42 8.43
CA LEU A 112 -10.47 -5.98 8.29
C LEU A 112 -10.07 -5.68 6.86
N VAL A 113 -10.66 -4.62 6.30
CA VAL A 113 -10.42 -4.19 4.90
C VAL A 113 -10.24 -2.67 4.82
N PRO A 114 -9.58 -2.16 3.76
CA PRO A 114 -9.25 -0.73 3.67
C PRO A 114 -10.41 0.18 3.24
N SER A 115 -11.44 -0.33 2.57
CA SER A 115 -12.52 0.50 2.02
C SER A 115 -13.87 -0.21 1.96
N GLU A 116 -14.96 0.57 1.81
CA GLU A 116 -16.32 0.04 1.63
C GLU A 116 -16.46 -0.72 0.30
N SER A 117 -15.84 -0.27 -0.76
CA SER A 117 -15.85 -0.99 -2.04
C SER A 117 -15.20 -2.35 -1.92
N VAL A 118 -14.11 -2.46 -1.16
CA VAL A 118 -13.47 -3.76 -0.87
C VAL A 118 -14.35 -4.63 0.01
N ARG A 119 -15.03 -4.05 1.00
CA ARG A 119 -15.99 -4.77 1.83
C ARG A 119 -17.12 -5.37 0.99
N SER A 120 -17.75 -4.54 0.15
CA SER A 120 -18.82 -4.99 -0.76
C SER A 120 -18.32 -6.08 -1.71
N TYR A 121 -17.13 -5.91 -2.30
CA TYR A 121 -16.52 -6.92 -3.15
C TYR A 121 -16.36 -8.28 -2.45
N LEU A 122 -15.90 -8.31 -1.21
CA LEU A 122 -15.73 -9.55 -0.45
C LEU A 122 -17.09 -10.22 -0.17
N ILE A 123 -18.11 -9.44 0.19
CA ILE A 123 -19.47 -9.92 0.40
C ILE A 123 -20.05 -10.51 -0.88
N ASP A 124 -19.93 -9.80 -2.00
CA ASP A 124 -20.44 -10.23 -3.31
C ASP A 124 -19.75 -11.52 -3.81
N ASN A 125 -18.50 -11.77 -3.37
CA ASN A 125 -17.77 -12.99 -3.66
C ASN A 125 -17.95 -14.10 -2.60
N GLY A 126 -18.89 -13.95 -1.67
CA GLY A 126 -19.31 -15.01 -0.76
C GLY A 126 -18.56 -15.08 0.57
N VAL A 127 -17.89 -14.01 0.98
CA VAL A 127 -17.35 -13.90 2.35
C VAL A 127 -18.50 -13.67 3.32
N THR A 128 -18.65 -14.56 4.29
CA THR A 128 -19.72 -14.57 5.29
C THR A 128 -19.26 -14.13 6.69
N SER A 129 -17.95 -14.03 6.91
CA SER A 129 -17.39 -13.50 8.15
C SER A 129 -17.74 -12.03 8.34
N ASN A 130 -17.74 -11.56 9.58
CA ASN A 130 -17.88 -10.14 9.86
C ASN A 130 -16.75 -9.34 9.18
N ILE A 131 -17.10 -8.25 8.51
CA ILE A 131 -16.12 -7.40 7.82
C ILE A 131 -16.24 -5.97 8.34
N SER A 132 -15.12 -5.40 8.79
CA SER A 132 -15.01 -4.01 9.24
C SER A 132 -13.95 -3.27 8.46
N ILE A 133 -14.17 -1.97 8.29
CA ILE A 133 -13.18 -1.09 7.65
C ILE A 133 -12.18 -0.63 8.70
N ALA A 134 -10.89 -0.81 8.41
CA ALA A 134 -9.80 -0.32 9.22
C ALA A 134 -8.69 0.25 8.33
N LEU A 135 -8.42 1.53 8.47
CA LEU A 135 -7.26 2.12 7.80
C LEU A 135 -5.98 1.79 8.57
N PRO A 136 -4.87 1.47 7.88
CA PRO A 136 -3.60 1.33 8.55
C PRO A 136 -3.16 2.67 9.12
N GLY A 137 -2.49 2.64 10.28
CA GLY A 137 -1.96 3.85 10.89
C GLY A 137 -0.69 4.34 10.20
N ILE A 138 -0.38 5.61 10.41
CA ILE A 138 0.87 6.21 9.97
C ILE A 138 1.65 6.79 11.14
N ASN A 139 2.95 6.55 11.17
CA ASN A 139 3.84 7.26 12.10
C ASN A 139 4.27 8.59 11.47
N MET A 140 3.54 9.66 11.79
CA MET A 140 3.81 10.99 11.26
C MET A 140 5.23 11.49 11.56
N SER A 141 5.84 11.09 12.71
CA SER A 141 7.19 11.52 13.08
C SER A 141 8.31 10.95 12.19
N ARG A 142 8.00 9.97 11.36
CA ARG A 142 8.94 9.48 10.31
C ARG A 142 9.24 10.53 9.26
N PHE A 143 8.32 11.47 9.05
CA PHE A 143 8.41 12.48 7.99
C PHE A 143 8.60 13.87 8.60
N ASP A 144 9.64 14.00 9.43
CA ASP A 144 10.00 15.26 10.06
C ASP A 144 10.82 16.13 9.12
N PHE A 145 10.19 17.20 8.61
CA PHE A 145 10.80 18.15 7.68
C PHE A 145 11.92 19.01 8.31
N SER A 146 12.07 19.01 9.63
CA SER A 146 13.15 19.74 10.30
C SER A 146 14.52 19.06 10.16
N ARG A 147 14.55 17.80 9.73
CA ARG A 147 15.79 17.01 9.58
C ARG A 147 16.39 17.20 8.19
N GLU A 148 17.13 18.29 8.03
CA GLU A 148 17.77 18.62 6.73
C GLU A 148 18.77 17.55 6.26
N ASP A 149 19.45 16.87 7.16
CA ASP A 149 20.36 15.76 6.86
C ASP A 149 19.63 14.60 6.19
N GLU A 150 18.43 14.28 6.62
CA GLU A 150 17.61 13.22 6.02
C GLU A 150 17.13 13.58 4.61
N LYS A 151 16.83 14.85 4.32
CA LYS A 151 16.44 15.30 2.99
C LYS A 151 17.55 15.10 1.95
N THR A 152 18.81 15.19 2.35
CA THR A 152 19.93 15.08 1.40
C THR A 152 20.27 13.63 1.00
N ILE A 153 19.77 12.62 1.73
CA ILE A 153 20.19 11.21 1.57
C ILE A 153 19.88 10.70 0.15
N PHE A 154 18.68 10.93 -0.36
CA PHE A 154 18.27 10.50 -1.69
C PHE A 154 19.17 11.05 -2.79
N PHE A 155 19.37 12.37 -2.82
CA PHE A 155 20.18 13.03 -3.85
C PHE A 155 21.65 12.63 -3.79
N ARG A 156 22.19 12.45 -2.60
CA ARG A 156 23.56 11.95 -2.41
C ARG A 156 23.72 10.50 -2.87
N TYR A 157 22.75 9.64 -2.54
CA TYR A 157 22.79 8.23 -2.91
C TYR A 157 22.77 8.04 -4.43
N PHE A 158 21.88 8.76 -5.12
CA PHE A 158 21.74 8.66 -6.57
C PHE A 158 22.62 9.65 -7.35
N ARG A 159 23.36 10.54 -6.67
CA ARG A 159 24.21 11.59 -7.26
C ARG A 159 23.40 12.50 -8.19
N GLU A 160 22.23 12.93 -7.75
CA GLU A 160 21.31 13.79 -8.48
C GLU A 160 21.36 15.24 -7.98
N ASP A 161 20.93 16.14 -8.84
CA ASP A 161 20.81 17.57 -8.52
C ASP A 161 19.52 17.82 -7.72
N SER A 162 19.68 18.28 -6.48
CA SER A 162 18.56 18.58 -5.55
C SER A 162 17.75 19.81 -5.93
N SER A 163 18.17 20.60 -6.92
CA SER A 163 17.41 21.75 -7.41
C SER A 163 16.27 21.37 -8.35
N ARG A 164 16.26 20.13 -8.85
CA ARG A 164 15.23 19.64 -9.78
C ARG A 164 14.01 19.10 -9.05
N LYS A 165 12.81 19.40 -9.57
CA LYS A 165 11.56 18.81 -9.08
C LYS A 165 11.64 17.27 -9.18
N LEU A 166 11.30 16.56 -8.11
CA LEU A 166 11.38 15.10 -8.03
C LEU A 166 9.99 14.49 -8.13
N VAL A 167 9.83 13.52 -9.04
CA VAL A 167 8.61 12.72 -9.21
C VAL A 167 8.94 11.26 -8.87
N ILE A 168 8.28 10.72 -7.88
CA ILE A 168 8.43 9.32 -7.46
C ILE A 168 7.22 8.53 -7.91
N GLY A 169 7.41 7.54 -8.76
CA GLY A 169 6.42 6.53 -9.10
C GLY A 169 6.65 5.25 -8.30
N LEU A 170 5.60 4.68 -7.75
CA LEU A 170 5.66 3.38 -7.07
C LEU A 170 4.72 2.38 -7.78
N GLY A 171 5.19 1.15 -7.98
CA GLY A 171 4.38 0.13 -8.63
C GLY A 171 5.13 -1.17 -8.88
N GLU A 172 4.67 -1.93 -9.83
CA GLU A 172 5.24 -3.21 -10.18
C GLU A 172 5.88 -3.20 -11.56
N TYR A 173 6.93 -4.02 -11.73
CA TYR A 173 7.43 -4.42 -13.03
C TYR A 173 6.62 -5.63 -13.48
N ASP A 174 5.63 -5.41 -14.32
CA ASP A 174 4.77 -6.43 -14.88
C ASP A 174 4.76 -6.41 -16.41
N ASN A 175 4.07 -7.38 -16.99
CA ASN A 175 3.93 -7.48 -18.44
C ASN A 175 2.95 -6.45 -19.04
N GLN A 176 2.13 -5.78 -18.25
CA GLN A 176 1.13 -4.82 -18.75
C GLN A 176 1.74 -3.44 -19.00
N MET A 177 2.73 -3.03 -18.19
CA MET A 177 3.54 -1.84 -18.37
C MET A 177 2.79 -0.48 -18.42
N ASP A 178 1.46 -0.46 -18.24
CA ASP A 178 0.66 0.75 -18.38
C ASP A 178 1.11 1.86 -17.42
N GLY A 179 1.35 1.50 -16.15
CA GLY A 179 1.82 2.46 -15.16
C GLY A 179 3.21 3.01 -15.49
N ILE A 180 4.12 2.15 -15.96
CA ILE A 180 5.47 2.54 -16.33
C ILE A 180 5.44 3.45 -17.56
N ASN A 181 4.58 3.15 -18.55
CA ASN A 181 4.42 3.98 -19.75
C ASN A 181 3.91 5.37 -19.42
N ALA A 182 2.98 5.51 -18.45
CA ALA A 182 2.53 6.82 -17.99
C ALA A 182 3.69 7.67 -17.46
N MET A 183 4.56 7.07 -16.63
CA MET A 183 5.74 7.74 -16.09
C MET A 183 6.77 8.10 -17.15
N ILE A 184 7.05 7.18 -18.11
CA ILE A 184 7.95 7.46 -19.23
C ILE A 184 7.45 8.61 -20.09
N ASN A 185 6.16 8.64 -20.38
CA ASN A 185 5.57 9.70 -21.19
C ASN A 185 5.60 11.04 -20.44
N ALA A 186 5.31 11.06 -19.14
CA ALA A 186 5.46 12.25 -18.32
C ALA A 186 6.91 12.76 -18.30
N ALA A 187 7.88 11.87 -18.12
CA ALA A 187 9.29 12.23 -18.13
C ALA A 187 9.78 12.81 -19.48
N LYS A 188 9.24 12.35 -20.61
CA LYS A 188 9.53 12.90 -21.93
C LYS A 188 9.04 14.34 -22.11
N ILE A 189 7.87 14.67 -21.54
CA ILE A 189 7.26 15.99 -21.70
C ILE A 189 7.66 16.99 -20.60
N CYS A 190 8.32 16.51 -19.52
CA CYS A 190 8.83 17.31 -18.41
C CYS A 190 10.32 17.03 -18.21
N PRO A 191 11.20 17.41 -19.15
CA PRO A 191 12.63 17.07 -19.13
C PRO A 191 13.39 17.74 -17.98
N GLU A 192 12.87 18.83 -17.42
CA GLU A 192 13.42 19.57 -16.28
C GLU A 192 13.26 18.84 -14.94
N ALA A 193 12.27 17.95 -14.80
CA ALA A 193 12.05 17.17 -13.60
C ALA A 193 12.84 15.86 -13.59
N LEU A 194 13.10 15.32 -12.40
CA LEU A 194 13.66 13.99 -12.17
C LEU A 194 12.54 13.00 -11.92
N PHE A 195 12.57 11.88 -12.60
CA PHE A 195 11.61 10.80 -12.44
C PHE A 195 12.29 9.55 -11.94
N TYR A 196 11.75 8.99 -10.86
CA TYR A 196 12.17 7.70 -10.32
C TYR A 196 10.99 6.76 -10.22
N TYR A 197 11.10 5.60 -10.86
CA TYR A 197 10.14 4.52 -10.71
C TYR A 197 10.73 3.45 -9.79
N ILE A 198 10.16 3.33 -8.60
CA ILE A 198 10.53 2.33 -7.61
C ILE A 198 9.57 1.16 -7.81
N GLY A 199 10.07 0.08 -8.39
CA GLY A 199 9.24 -1.03 -8.81
C GLY A 199 9.54 -2.32 -8.06
N LYS A 200 8.46 -3.02 -7.66
CA LYS A 200 8.52 -4.38 -7.18
C LYS A 200 8.49 -5.35 -8.35
N GLU A 201 9.27 -6.41 -8.30
CA GLU A 201 9.18 -7.50 -9.27
C GLU A 201 8.00 -8.41 -8.92
N THR A 202 7.00 -8.50 -9.79
CA THR A 202 5.87 -9.46 -9.68
C THR A 202 6.33 -10.90 -9.84
N ILE A 203 7.30 -11.11 -10.75
CA ILE A 203 7.91 -12.41 -11.01
C ILE A 203 9.42 -12.25 -10.86
N PRO A 204 10.12 -13.07 -10.04
CA PRO A 204 11.56 -12.97 -9.89
C PRO A 204 12.28 -12.98 -11.25
N GLY A 205 13.12 -11.97 -11.46
CA GLY A 205 13.86 -11.82 -12.70
C GLY A 205 13.11 -11.14 -13.86
N ILE A 206 11.86 -10.71 -13.68
CA ILE A 206 11.09 -10.03 -14.74
C ILE A 206 11.75 -8.71 -15.16
N TYR A 207 12.43 -8.02 -14.22
CA TYR A 207 13.21 -6.82 -14.50
C TYR A 207 14.28 -7.08 -15.60
N ASN A 208 14.79 -8.30 -15.67
CA ASN A 208 15.74 -8.74 -16.69
C ASN A 208 15.10 -9.20 -18.00
N SER A 209 13.77 -9.20 -18.10
CA SER A 209 13.08 -9.58 -19.34
C SER A 209 13.44 -8.62 -20.48
N LEU A 210 13.48 -9.12 -21.71
CA LEU A 210 13.76 -8.31 -22.89
C LEU A 210 12.79 -7.15 -23.07
N LYS A 211 11.52 -7.33 -22.65
CA LYS A 211 10.47 -6.32 -22.76
C LYS A 211 10.73 -5.15 -21.82
N ILE A 212 11.01 -5.44 -20.54
CA ILE A 212 11.35 -4.42 -19.54
C ILE A 212 12.65 -3.71 -19.90
N LYS A 213 13.69 -4.45 -20.31
CA LYS A 213 14.96 -3.84 -20.76
C LYS A 213 14.79 -2.90 -21.96
N LYS A 214 13.99 -3.30 -22.95
CA LYS A 214 13.68 -2.39 -24.08
C LYS A 214 13.02 -1.11 -23.64
N MET A 215 12.07 -1.21 -22.71
CA MET A 215 11.36 -0.06 -22.19
C MET A 215 12.29 0.87 -21.39
N ILE A 216 13.09 0.31 -20.48
CA ILE A 216 14.07 1.09 -19.70
C ILE A 216 15.04 1.81 -20.62
N ASN A 217 15.56 1.13 -21.66
CA ASN A 217 16.48 1.71 -22.62
C ASN A 217 15.83 2.81 -23.50
N ALA A 218 14.51 2.77 -23.68
CA ALA A 218 13.77 3.78 -24.43
C ALA A 218 13.32 4.97 -23.57
N ALA A 219 13.53 4.91 -22.27
CA ALA A 219 13.18 5.98 -21.35
C ALA A 219 14.13 7.19 -21.52
N PRO A 220 13.65 8.42 -21.26
CA PRO A 220 14.50 9.60 -21.33
C PRO A 220 15.52 9.63 -20.18
N ARG A 221 16.59 10.42 -20.34
CA ARG A 221 17.70 10.47 -19.37
C ARG A 221 17.29 10.93 -17.97
N ASN A 222 16.25 11.72 -17.86
CA ASN A 222 15.70 12.20 -16.59
C ASN A 222 14.81 11.17 -15.88
N MET A 223 14.68 9.94 -16.41
CA MET A 223 13.94 8.83 -15.78
C MET A 223 14.88 7.71 -15.36
N LYS A 224 14.74 7.30 -14.12
CA LYS A 224 15.50 6.19 -13.52
C LYS A 224 14.55 5.11 -13.01
N PHE A 225 15.04 3.88 -13.07
CA PHE A 225 14.31 2.70 -12.61
C PHE A 225 15.09 2.01 -11.51
N VAL A 226 14.45 1.74 -10.41
CA VAL A 226 15.02 1.03 -9.27
C VAL A 226 14.06 -0.05 -8.79
N THR A 227 14.58 -1.16 -8.30
CA THR A 227 13.74 -2.27 -7.82
C THR A 227 13.40 -2.12 -6.34
N ILE A 228 14.40 -1.89 -5.52
CA ILE A 228 14.24 -1.72 -4.07
C ILE A 228 15.24 -0.66 -3.63
N VAL A 229 14.80 0.18 -2.69
CA VAL A 229 15.67 1.13 -2.00
C VAL A 229 15.59 0.91 -0.50
N PRO A 230 16.66 1.16 0.27
CA PRO A 230 16.61 1.21 1.72
C PRO A 230 15.54 2.18 2.24
N ASP A 231 15.00 1.91 3.43
CA ASP A 231 13.87 2.69 3.99
C ASP A 231 14.21 4.17 4.20
N ASP A 232 15.45 4.47 4.58
CA ASP A 232 15.94 5.84 4.74
C ASP A 232 16.01 6.60 3.41
N ILE A 233 16.40 5.93 2.33
CA ILE A 233 16.43 6.49 0.98
C ILE A 233 15.02 6.72 0.46
N TYR A 234 14.09 5.75 0.68
CA TYR A 234 12.69 5.89 0.31
C TYR A 234 12.04 7.07 1.05
N ARG A 235 12.28 7.17 2.36
CA ARG A 235 11.79 8.28 3.18
C ARG A 235 12.36 9.62 2.71
N SER A 236 13.66 9.69 2.45
CA SER A 236 14.31 10.89 1.90
C SER A 236 13.72 11.26 0.54
N ALA A 237 13.44 10.27 -0.33
CA ALA A 237 12.78 10.51 -1.61
C ALA A 237 11.41 11.19 -1.42
N LEU A 238 10.57 10.68 -0.50
CA LEU A 238 9.26 11.25 -0.22
C LEU A 238 9.34 12.65 0.39
N LEU A 239 10.31 12.93 1.27
CA LEU A 239 10.51 14.27 1.85
C LEU A 239 10.89 15.34 0.81
N ASN A 240 11.32 14.93 -0.38
CA ASN A 240 11.71 15.81 -1.47
C ASN A 240 10.82 15.70 -2.70
N ALA A 241 9.91 14.74 -2.74
CA ALA A 241 9.09 14.52 -3.92
C ALA A 241 8.02 15.63 -4.05
N GLU A 242 8.04 16.30 -5.19
CA GLU A 242 6.97 17.20 -5.61
C GLU A 242 5.68 16.41 -5.89
N VAL A 243 5.83 15.25 -6.54
CA VAL A 243 4.72 14.39 -6.91
C VAL A 243 5.04 12.94 -6.57
N PHE A 244 4.10 12.28 -5.92
CA PHE A 244 4.08 10.84 -5.72
C PHE A 244 3.01 10.20 -6.60
N VAL A 245 3.41 9.23 -7.42
CA VAL A 245 2.55 8.64 -8.45
C VAL A 245 2.34 7.16 -8.20
N LEU A 246 1.09 6.74 -8.20
CA LEU A 246 0.67 5.33 -8.20
C LEU A 246 0.00 4.98 -9.54
N PRO A 247 0.79 4.75 -10.60
CA PRO A 247 0.27 4.74 -11.96
C PRO A 247 -0.27 3.38 -12.41
N GLY A 248 0.01 2.31 -11.67
CA GLY A 248 -0.33 0.93 -12.05
C GLY A 248 -1.75 0.52 -11.69
N TYR A 249 -2.25 -0.56 -12.27
CA TYR A 249 -3.50 -1.21 -11.88
C TYR A 249 -3.33 -2.06 -10.61
N LYS A 250 -2.15 -2.66 -10.43
CA LYS A 250 -1.71 -3.30 -9.20
C LYS A 250 -0.77 -2.34 -8.52
N THR A 251 -1.25 -1.58 -7.60
CA THR A 251 -0.46 -0.61 -6.89
C THR A 251 -0.21 -1.03 -5.45
N ALA A 252 0.82 -0.44 -4.91
CA ALA A 252 1.07 -0.47 -3.49
C ALA A 252 -0.19 -0.06 -2.71
N GLY A 253 -0.38 -0.67 -1.59
CA GLY A 253 -1.56 -0.47 -0.76
C GLY A 253 -1.65 0.93 -0.12
N VAL A 254 -2.63 1.08 0.73
CA VAL A 254 -2.98 2.33 1.41
C VAL A 254 -1.82 2.92 2.23
N ILE A 255 -0.87 2.07 2.70
CA ILE A 255 0.29 2.52 3.50
C ILE A 255 1.19 3.46 2.70
N SER A 256 1.47 3.15 1.44
CA SER A 256 2.30 4.02 0.59
C SER A 256 1.62 5.36 0.30
N VAL A 257 0.29 5.36 0.17
CA VAL A 257 -0.50 6.59 0.06
C VAL A 257 -0.40 7.42 1.33
N LEU A 258 -0.55 6.80 2.50
CA LEU A 258 -0.42 7.50 3.79
C LEU A 258 0.98 8.06 4.00
N ASP A 259 2.04 7.35 3.59
CA ASP A 259 3.41 7.87 3.63
C ASP A 259 3.55 9.12 2.74
N ALA A 260 3.02 9.10 1.52
CA ALA A 260 3.05 10.25 0.61
C ALA A 260 2.26 11.44 1.16
N MET A 261 1.08 11.20 1.75
CA MET A 261 0.28 12.22 2.43
C MET A 261 1.06 12.85 3.61
N ALA A 262 1.68 12.01 4.46
CA ALA A 262 2.46 12.46 5.61
C ALA A 262 3.72 13.23 5.20
N SER A 263 4.27 12.92 4.02
CA SER A 263 5.44 13.60 3.44
C SER A 263 5.07 14.85 2.62
N LYS A 264 3.79 15.24 2.61
CA LYS A 264 3.30 16.39 1.84
C LYS A 264 3.63 16.31 0.34
N CYS A 265 3.61 15.12 -0.24
CA CYS A 265 3.70 14.95 -1.68
C CYS A 265 2.34 15.20 -2.32
N GLN A 266 2.32 15.78 -3.53
CA GLN A 266 1.12 15.74 -4.35
C GLN A 266 0.89 14.31 -4.82
N ILE A 267 -0.28 13.76 -4.51
CA ILE A 267 -0.62 12.40 -4.91
C ILE A 267 -1.34 12.42 -6.26
N ILE A 268 -0.85 11.61 -7.19
CA ILE A 268 -1.52 11.30 -8.45
C ILE A 268 -1.61 9.78 -8.54
N ALA A 269 -2.82 9.24 -8.55
CA ALA A 269 -3.01 7.81 -8.52
C ALA A 269 -3.95 7.33 -9.63
N ARG A 270 -3.81 6.06 -10.01
CA ARG A 270 -4.83 5.40 -10.82
C ARG A 270 -6.08 5.20 -9.97
N LYS A 271 -7.24 5.52 -10.56
CA LYS A 271 -8.53 5.27 -9.91
C LYS A 271 -8.74 3.78 -9.71
N GLN A 272 -8.91 3.34 -8.47
CA GLN A 272 -9.06 1.94 -8.08
C GLN A 272 -9.99 1.81 -6.87
N ALA A 273 -10.69 0.67 -6.78
CA ALA A 273 -11.63 0.37 -5.71
C ALA A 273 -10.99 0.42 -4.30
N ILE A 274 -9.70 0.09 -4.16
CA ILE A 274 -8.99 0.15 -2.89
C ILE A 274 -8.96 1.56 -2.28
N TYR A 275 -9.07 2.59 -3.11
CA TYR A 275 -9.05 3.98 -2.69
C TYR A 275 -10.43 4.59 -2.52
N ASP A 276 -11.51 3.87 -2.83
CA ASP A 276 -12.87 4.38 -2.71
C ASP A 276 -13.21 4.72 -1.25
N GLY A 277 -13.70 5.95 -1.03
CA GLY A 277 -13.94 6.48 0.30
C GLY A 277 -12.68 6.89 1.07
N PHE A 278 -11.48 6.57 0.54
CA PHE A 278 -10.21 6.99 1.12
C PHE A 278 -9.56 8.13 0.34
N LEU A 279 -9.46 8.06 -0.99
CA LEU A 279 -9.00 9.17 -1.83
C LEU A 279 -10.18 9.84 -2.51
N GLU A 280 -10.17 11.18 -2.51
CA GLU A 280 -11.18 12.03 -3.13
C GLU A 280 -10.52 12.90 -4.19
N ASP A 281 -10.92 12.69 -5.47
CA ASP A 281 -10.34 13.39 -6.62
C ASP A 281 -10.52 14.90 -6.52
N GLY A 282 -9.42 15.63 -6.76
CA GLY A 282 -9.36 17.10 -6.68
C GLY A 282 -9.37 17.66 -5.25
N LYS A 283 -9.38 16.81 -4.20
CA LYS A 283 -9.40 17.24 -2.81
C LYS A 283 -8.12 16.82 -2.06
N ASP A 284 -7.80 15.52 -2.04
CA ASP A 284 -6.60 15.01 -1.37
C ASP A 284 -5.69 14.20 -2.29
N ALA A 285 -6.11 13.98 -3.53
CA ALA A 285 -5.32 13.40 -4.61
C ALA A 285 -5.91 13.84 -5.96
N TYR A 286 -5.18 13.57 -7.04
CA TYR A 286 -5.73 13.55 -8.39
C TYR A 286 -5.79 12.11 -8.89
N LEU A 287 -6.94 11.71 -9.45
CA LEU A 287 -7.20 10.34 -9.86
C LEU A 287 -7.35 10.24 -11.39
N GLY A 288 -6.53 9.41 -12.02
CA GLY A 288 -6.58 9.16 -13.46
C GLY A 288 -7.01 7.73 -13.78
N GLU A 289 -7.95 7.56 -14.71
CA GLU A 289 -8.42 6.24 -15.12
C GLU A 289 -7.46 5.57 -16.13
N TYR A 290 -6.80 6.36 -16.98
CA TYR A 290 -5.92 5.89 -18.05
C TYR A 290 -4.51 6.47 -17.91
N SER A 291 -3.53 5.83 -18.56
CA SER A 291 -2.14 6.28 -18.56
C SER A 291 -1.95 7.68 -19.10
N GLU A 292 -2.73 8.05 -20.10
CA GLU A 292 -2.74 9.38 -20.72
C GLU A 292 -3.23 10.44 -19.74
N THR A 293 -4.26 10.12 -18.96
CA THR A 293 -4.79 11.01 -17.91
C THR A 293 -3.75 11.22 -16.82
N ILE A 294 -3.10 10.16 -16.34
CA ILE A 294 -2.02 10.25 -15.34
C ILE A 294 -0.86 11.09 -15.88
N THR A 295 -0.45 10.87 -17.12
CA THR A 295 0.59 11.66 -17.79
C THR A 295 0.23 13.15 -17.81
N SER A 296 -1.01 13.47 -18.17
CA SER A 296 -1.50 14.87 -18.23
C SER A 296 -1.55 15.51 -16.84
N LEU A 297 -2.04 14.78 -15.82
CA LEU A 297 -2.09 15.27 -14.45
C LEU A 297 -0.69 15.61 -13.91
N ILE A 298 0.30 14.75 -14.16
CA ILE A 298 1.69 15.02 -13.76
C ILE A 298 2.21 16.29 -14.44
N LYS A 299 2.04 16.41 -15.77
CA LYS A 299 2.45 17.59 -16.54
C LYS A 299 1.77 18.85 -16.00
N ASP A 300 0.46 18.80 -15.81
CA ASP A 300 -0.32 19.97 -15.43
C ASP A 300 0.03 20.44 -14.01
N TYR A 301 0.30 19.49 -13.10
CA TYR A 301 0.77 19.83 -11.76
C TYR A 301 2.17 20.47 -11.79
N LEU A 302 3.15 19.84 -12.48
CA LEU A 302 4.51 20.36 -12.57
C LEU A 302 4.58 21.73 -13.28
N SER A 303 3.56 22.08 -14.07
CA SER A 303 3.42 23.37 -14.78
C SER A 303 2.53 24.37 -14.04
N ASP A 304 2.22 24.14 -12.75
CA ASP A 304 1.41 24.99 -11.88
C ASP A 304 -0.02 25.26 -12.43
N ARG A 305 -0.56 24.32 -13.22
CA ARG A 305 -1.92 24.39 -13.78
C ARG A 305 -2.97 23.69 -12.92
N LEU A 306 -2.55 22.89 -11.95
CA LEU A 306 -3.43 22.24 -10.97
C LEU A 306 -3.18 22.82 -9.59
N LYS A 307 -4.26 22.98 -8.83
CA LYS A 307 -4.18 23.40 -7.43
C LYS A 307 -3.61 22.26 -6.57
N PRO A 308 -2.65 22.53 -5.66
CA PRO A 308 -2.18 21.52 -4.72
C PRO A 308 -3.31 21.00 -3.84
N THR A 309 -3.33 19.67 -3.61
CA THR A 309 -4.26 19.00 -2.68
C THR A 309 -3.56 18.49 -1.42
N ILE A 310 -2.35 18.95 -1.19
CA ILE A 310 -1.39 18.46 -0.18
C ILE A 310 -1.90 18.66 1.24
N ASP A 311 -2.51 19.82 1.55
CA ASP A 311 -2.94 20.14 2.90
C ASP A 311 -4.08 19.25 3.36
N ASP A 312 -5.08 19.02 2.52
CA ASP A 312 -6.19 18.12 2.82
C ASP A 312 -5.71 16.67 2.97
N ALA A 313 -4.77 16.24 2.11
CA ALA A 313 -4.12 14.94 2.21
C ALA A 313 -3.35 14.78 3.54
N TYR A 314 -2.55 15.77 3.94
CA TYR A 314 -1.81 15.76 5.19
C TYR A 314 -2.73 15.72 6.42
N ILE A 315 -3.81 16.53 6.42
CA ILE A 315 -4.82 16.51 7.48
C ILE A 315 -5.47 15.11 7.57
N LYS A 316 -5.77 14.48 6.45
CA LYS A 316 -6.32 13.12 6.43
C LYS A 316 -5.34 12.11 7.03
N ALA A 317 -4.06 12.12 6.63
CA ALA A 317 -3.04 11.25 7.20
C ALA A 317 -2.87 11.44 8.71
N SER A 318 -2.92 12.69 9.20
CA SER A 318 -2.79 12.98 10.64
C SER A 318 -3.89 12.35 11.50
N LYS A 319 -5.09 12.16 10.92
CA LYS A 319 -6.21 11.45 11.58
C LYS A 319 -6.00 9.94 11.60
N CYS A 320 -5.24 9.39 10.65
CA CYS A 320 -4.86 7.98 10.59
C CYS A 320 -3.57 7.70 11.38
N ASN A 321 -3.30 8.41 12.48
CA ASN A 321 -2.09 8.18 13.27
C ASN A 321 -2.13 6.84 14.02
N LEU A 322 -0.96 6.36 14.44
CA LEU A 322 -0.82 5.06 15.11
C LEU A 322 -1.71 4.91 16.34
N LYS A 323 -1.90 5.99 17.11
CA LYS A 323 -2.73 5.93 18.32
C LYS A 323 -4.19 5.67 17.96
N ALA A 324 -4.76 6.43 17.02
CA ALA A 324 -6.14 6.24 16.56
C ALA A 324 -6.36 4.83 16.00
N THR A 325 -5.40 4.32 15.20
CA THR A 325 -5.46 2.94 14.71
C THR A 325 -5.38 1.92 15.86
N GLY A 326 -4.52 2.16 16.86
CA GLY A 326 -4.42 1.29 18.03
C GLY A 326 -5.72 1.24 18.84
N GLU A 327 -6.36 2.38 19.05
CA GLU A 327 -7.67 2.48 19.72
C GLU A 327 -8.77 1.72 18.95
N GLN A 328 -8.79 1.84 17.61
CA GLN A 328 -9.73 1.11 16.76
C GLN A 328 -9.48 -0.41 16.81
N LEU A 329 -8.23 -0.85 16.70
CA LEU A 329 -7.86 -2.26 16.81
C LEU A 329 -8.19 -2.82 18.20
N GLN A 330 -7.93 -2.06 19.26
CA GLN A 330 -8.29 -2.43 20.64
C GLN A 330 -9.79 -2.70 20.78
N TYR A 331 -10.62 -1.82 20.22
CA TYR A 331 -12.07 -1.99 20.21
C TYR A 331 -12.46 -3.30 19.52
N PHE A 332 -11.96 -3.57 18.33
CA PHE A 332 -12.25 -4.78 17.59
C PHE A 332 -11.82 -6.04 18.34
N TYR A 333 -10.62 -6.06 18.92
CA TYR A 333 -10.15 -7.23 19.65
C TYR A 333 -10.98 -7.51 20.90
N LEU A 334 -11.33 -6.49 21.67
CA LEU A 334 -12.16 -6.64 22.86
C LEU A 334 -13.57 -7.15 22.50
N GLU A 335 -14.14 -6.66 21.41
CA GLU A 335 -15.42 -7.14 20.89
C GLU A 335 -15.35 -8.65 20.58
N GLN A 336 -14.32 -9.08 19.81
CA GLN A 336 -14.17 -10.49 19.47
C GLN A 336 -13.91 -11.39 20.68
N ILE A 337 -13.12 -10.94 21.66
CA ILE A 337 -12.90 -11.68 22.92
C ILE A 337 -14.22 -11.84 23.70
N ASN A 338 -15.04 -10.80 23.75
CA ASN A 338 -16.31 -10.84 24.47
C ASN A 338 -17.33 -11.78 23.80
N LEU A 339 -17.39 -11.79 22.47
CA LEU A 339 -18.24 -12.72 21.71
C LEU A 339 -17.88 -14.20 21.97
N LYS A 340 -16.61 -14.50 22.23
CA LYS A 340 -16.17 -15.87 22.56
C LYS A 340 -16.49 -16.32 23.99
N LYS A 341 -16.86 -15.39 24.88
CA LYS A 341 -17.23 -15.71 26.28
C LYS A 341 -18.72 -16.03 26.47
N ILE A 342 -19.53 -15.74 25.47
CA ILE A 342 -20.96 -16.02 25.43
C ILE A 342 -21.18 -17.40 24.83
#